data_361f91e3ebc842148bd8ef5ff7499173
#
_entry.id   361f91e3ebc842148bd8ef5ff7499173
#
_cell.length_a   1.000
_cell.length_b   1.000
_cell.length_c   1.000
_cell.angle_alpha   90.00
_cell.angle_beta   90.00
_cell.angle_gamma   90.00
#
_symmetry.space_group_name_H-M   'P 1'
#
loop_
_entity.id
_entity.type
_entity.pdbx_description
1 polymer ?
#
loop_
_entity_poly.entity_id
_entity_poly.type
_entity_poly.pdbx_seq_one_letter_code
_entity_poly.pdbx_strand_id
1 'polypeptide(L)'
;DTLLTRIKRYLYEKGEYDPSDENSFSPALINRIDRNTGGIVMAAKNAEALRIMNQKLKDREIKKFYLCVVHGTLKEKEGILHGWLTKDEKKNLVKVFTRQTDGSKEIKTKYRVLAENKNMSLVEVELLTGRTHQIRVHMASIGNPILGDTVYGPAKCPFKLVGQTLHAKTLGFIHPTT
;
A
#
# COMPACT_ATOMS: atom_id res chain seq x y z
N ASP A 1 0.17 -20.01 -6.23
CA ASP A 1 0.91 -19.79 -4.99
C ASP A 1 0.75 -18.34 -4.54
N THR A 2 0.15 -18.12 -3.38
CA THR A 2 -0.12 -16.79 -2.82
C THR A 2 0.71 -16.59 -1.56
N LEU A 3 0.90 -15.31 -1.14
CA LEU A 3 1.56 -15.00 0.12
C LEU A 3 0.86 -15.72 1.30
N LEU A 4 -0.48 -15.74 1.31
CA LEU A 4 -1.23 -16.42 2.37
C LEU A 4 -0.95 -17.92 2.38
N THR A 5 -0.85 -18.57 1.22
CA THR A 5 -0.49 -20.00 1.13
C THR A 5 0.89 -20.27 1.71
N ARG A 6 1.87 -19.39 1.44
CA ARG A 6 3.23 -19.49 1.99
C ARG A 6 3.25 -19.30 3.51
N ILE A 7 2.48 -18.33 4.03
CA ILE A 7 2.36 -18.10 5.47
C ILE A 7 1.74 -19.31 6.16
N LYS A 8 0.67 -19.88 5.61
CA LYS A 8 0.03 -21.09 6.16
C LYS A 8 1.01 -22.26 6.20
N ARG A 9 1.75 -22.49 5.11
CA ARG A 9 2.78 -23.54 5.06
C ARG A 9 3.88 -23.30 6.12
N TYR A 10 4.40 -22.09 6.21
CA TYR A 10 5.41 -21.73 7.21
C TYR A 10 4.92 -22.01 8.64
N LEU A 11 3.69 -21.61 8.97
CA LEU A 11 3.11 -21.82 10.30
C LEU A 11 2.80 -23.29 10.56
N TYR A 12 2.40 -24.05 9.57
CA TYR A 12 2.25 -25.50 9.64
C TYR A 12 3.59 -26.18 9.96
N GLU A 13 4.67 -25.85 9.24
CA GLU A 13 6.01 -26.36 9.48
C GLU A 13 6.56 -25.98 10.88
N LYS A 14 6.03 -24.90 11.49
CA LYS A 14 6.34 -24.47 12.88
C LYS A 14 5.45 -25.11 13.95
N GLY A 15 4.45 -25.89 13.57
CA GLY A 15 3.46 -26.44 14.52
C GLY A 15 2.50 -25.39 15.10
N GLU A 16 2.39 -24.21 14.47
CA GLU A 16 1.52 -23.11 14.91
C GLU A 16 0.19 -23.02 14.14
N TYR A 17 -0.01 -23.90 13.18
CA TYR A 17 -1.24 -24.04 12.38
C TYR A 17 -1.37 -25.47 11.88
N ASP A 18 -2.55 -26.08 12.08
CA ASP A 18 -2.87 -27.39 11.52
C ASP A 18 -4.17 -27.29 10.70
N PRO A 19 -4.12 -27.50 9.36
CA PRO A 19 -5.32 -27.45 8.54
C PRO A 19 -6.29 -28.63 8.77
N SER A 20 -5.86 -29.70 9.45
CA SER A 20 -6.71 -30.87 9.79
C SER A 20 -7.41 -30.70 11.14
N ASP A 21 -6.99 -29.77 11.98
CA ASP A 21 -7.65 -29.45 13.25
C ASP A 21 -8.71 -28.35 13.02
N GLU A 22 -9.97 -28.70 13.20
CA GLU A 22 -11.11 -27.78 13.07
C GLU A 22 -11.04 -26.60 14.06
N ASN A 23 -10.33 -26.74 15.17
CA ASN A 23 -10.12 -25.69 16.16
C ASN A 23 -8.91 -24.80 15.84
N SER A 24 -8.08 -25.18 14.88
CA SER A 24 -6.92 -24.41 14.47
C SER A 24 -7.33 -23.16 13.67
N PHE A 25 -6.98 -21.98 14.18
CA PHE A 25 -7.26 -20.73 13.47
C PHE A 25 -6.51 -20.68 12.14
N SER A 26 -7.24 -20.52 11.05
CA SER A 26 -6.62 -20.30 9.72
C SER A 26 -6.00 -18.92 9.64
N PRO A 27 -4.66 -18.78 9.50
CA PRO A 27 -3.98 -17.50 9.39
C PRO A 27 -4.56 -16.61 8.30
N ALA A 28 -4.66 -15.31 8.58
CA ALA A 28 -5.28 -14.35 7.68
C ALA A 28 -4.44 -13.07 7.55
N LEU A 29 -4.43 -12.48 6.35
CA LEU A 29 -3.74 -11.20 6.13
C LEU A 29 -4.55 -10.05 6.75
N ILE A 30 -3.85 -9.15 7.45
CA ILE A 30 -4.42 -7.93 8.05
C ILE A 30 -4.42 -6.79 7.04
N ASN A 31 -3.33 -6.62 6.30
CA ASN A 31 -3.21 -5.61 5.25
C ASN A 31 -2.87 -6.25 3.90
N ARG A 32 -2.96 -5.45 2.88
CA ARG A 32 -2.59 -5.83 1.51
C ARG A 32 -1.72 -4.74 0.89
N ILE A 33 -0.89 -5.14 -0.03
CA ILE A 33 -0.14 -4.25 -0.94
C ILE A 33 -0.54 -4.56 -2.38
N ASP A 34 -0.24 -3.65 -3.30
CA ASP A 34 -0.53 -3.84 -4.72
C ASP A 34 0.39 -4.92 -5.32
N ARG A 35 -0.04 -5.52 -6.42
CA ARG A 35 0.83 -6.38 -7.23
C ARG A 35 2.08 -5.60 -7.64
N ASN A 36 3.26 -6.24 -7.54
CA ASN A 36 4.59 -5.65 -7.78
C ASN A 36 5.01 -4.57 -6.77
N THR A 37 4.28 -4.35 -5.68
CA THR A 37 4.75 -3.58 -4.53
C THR A 37 5.43 -4.54 -3.57
N GLY A 38 6.66 -4.24 -3.18
CA GLY A 38 7.40 -4.99 -2.16
C GLY A 38 7.11 -4.48 -0.75
N GLY A 39 7.64 -5.17 0.27
CA GLY A 39 7.66 -4.70 1.64
C GLY A 39 6.78 -5.45 2.63
N ILE A 40 6.40 -4.79 3.71
CA ILE A 40 5.82 -5.41 4.89
C ILE A 40 4.33 -5.71 4.71
N VAL A 41 3.96 -6.96 5.00
CA VAL A 41 2.56 -7.40 5.12
C VAL A 41 2.40 -8.09 6.48
N MET A 42 1.32 -7.77 7.19
CA MET A 42 0.97 -8.38 8.47
C MET A 42 -0.02 -9.52 8.26
N ALA A 43 0.17 -10.59 9.04
CA ALA A 43 -0.78 -11.69 9.14
C ALA A 43 -1.11 -11.95 10.62
N ALA A 44 -2.37 -12.25 10.90
CA ALA A 44 -2.81 -12.70 12.21
C ALA A 44 -2.69 -14.22 12.32
N LYS A 45 -2.21 -14.69 13.49
CA LYS A 45 -2.07 -16.10 13.83
C LYS A 45 -3.23 -16.61 14.70
N ASN A 46 -4.12 -15.71 15.17
CA ASN A 46 -5.32 -16.05 15.92
C ASN A 46 -6.45 -15.06 15.62
N ALA A 47 -7.67 -15.47 15.97
CA ALA A 47 -8.89 -14.70 15.67
C ALA A 47 -8.94 -13.37 16.43
N GLU A 48 -8.44 -13.33 17.67
CA GLU A 48 -8.44 -12.12 18.50
C GLU A 48 -7.54 -11.04 17.89
N ALA A 49 -6.30 -11.40 17.54
CA ALA A 49 -5.37 -10.48 16.88
C ALA A 49 -5.94 -9.98 15.54
N LEU A 50 -6.58 -10.87 14.75
CA LEU A 50 -7.23 -10.46 13.50
C LEU A 50 -8.32 -9.42 13.75
N ARG A 51 -9.19 -9.65 14.72
CA ARG A 51 -10.30 -8.76 15.07
C ARG A 51 -9.78 -7.38 15.52
N ILE A 52 -8.82 -7.37 16.46
CA ILE A 52 -8.25 -6.13 17.00
C ILE A 52 -7.53 -5.35 15.91
N MET A 53 -6.68 -6.01 15.13
CA MET A 53 -5.90 -5.33 14.08
C MET A 53 -6.77 -4.83 12.93
N ASN A 54 -7.85 -5.54 12.57
CA ASN A 54 -8.83 -5.04 11.60
C ASN A 54 -9.55 -3.80 12.12
N GLN A 55 -9.88 -3.74 13.42
CA GLN A 55 -10.47 -2.55 14.03
C GLN A 55 -9.48 -1.38 13.99
N LYS A 56 -8.21 -1.60 14.40
CA LYS A 56 -7.15 -0.58 14.31
C LYS A 56 -6.91 -0.06 12.88
N LEU A 57 -7.02 -0.93 11.87
CA LEU A 57 -6.98 -0.50 10.46
C LEU A 57 -8.16 0.41 10.09
N LYS A 58 -9.37 0.05 10.53
CA LYS A 58 -10.60 0.81 10.29
C LYS A 58 -10.53 2.18 10.96
N ASP A 59 -10.02 2.24 12.19
CA ASP A 59 -9.89 3.46 13.00
C ASP A 59 -8.65 4.29 12.62
N ARG A 60 -7.85 3.82 11.64
CA ARG A 60 -6.64 4.48 11.14
C ARG A 60 -5.52 4.64 12.19
N GLU A 61 -5.49 3.76 13.17
CA GLU A 61 -4.45 3.71 14.20
C GLU A 61 -3.13 3.10 13.70
N ILE A 62 -3.16 2.37 12.57
CA ILE A 62 -1.96 1.78 11.97
C ILE A 62 -1.34 2.78 11.00
N LYS A 63 -0.17 3.31 11.35
CA LYS A 63 0.63 4.17 10.48
C LYS A 63 1.32 3.32 9.41
N LYS A 64 1.24 3.77 8.17
CA LYS A 64 1.79 3.05 7.01
C LYS A 64 2.68 3.97 6.20
N PHE A 65 3.98 3.66 6.18
CA PHE A 65 4.97 4.42 5.44
C PHE A 65 5.51 3.59 4.28
N TYR A 66 5.63 4.25 3.15
CA TYR A 66 6.17 3.68 1.92
C TYR A 66 7.34 4.51 1.43
N LEU A 67 8.23 3.87 0.68
CA LEU A 67 9.21 4.55 -0.16
C LEU A 67 8.82 4.34 -1.62
N CYS A 68 8.96 5.39 -2.43
CA CYS A 68 8.85 5.27 -3.87
C CYS A 68 9.85 6.18 -4.57
N VAL A 69 10.23 5.81 -5.78
CA VAL A 69 10.95 6.69 -6.70
C VAL A 69 9.97 7.18 -7.74
N VAL A 70 9.90 8.48 -7.95
CA VAL A 70 9.00 9.11 -8.91
C VAL A 70 9.76 9.81 -10.00
N HIS A 71 9.15 10.00 -11.16
CA HIS A 71 9.71 10.79 -12.26
C HIS A 71 9.75 12.28 -11.90
N GLY A 72 10.85 12.93 -12.27
CA GLY A 72 11.04 14.36 -12.09
C GLY A 72 11.26 14.79 -10.65
N THR A 73 11.22 16.10 -10.44
CA THR A 73 11.32 16.76 -9.14
C THR A 73 9.93 17.25 -8.70
N LEU A 74 9.63 17.13 -7.41
CA LEU A 74 8.40 17.68 -6.87
C LEU A 74 8.57 19.19 -6.60
N LYS A 75 7.51 19.95 -6.90
CA LYS A 75 7.48 21.39 -6.66
C LYS A 75 7.65 21.70 -5.18
N GLU A 76 6.83 21.05 -4.35
CA GLU A 76 6.94 21.14 -2.89
C GLU A 76 7.67 19.90 -2.36
N LYS A 77 8.56 20.08 -1.39
CA LYS A 77 9.40 18.99 -0.85
C LYS A 77 8.66 18.13 0.17
N GLU A 78 7.58 18.63 0.72
CA GLU A 78 6.66 17.89 1.58
C GLU A 78 5.24 18.45 1.45
N GLY A 79 4.25 17.65 1.81
CA GLY A 79 2.87 18.09 1.76
C GLY A 79 1.86 16.96 1.96
N ILE A 80 0.59 17.33 1.87
CA ILE A 80 -0.54 16.40 1.91
C ILE A 80 -1.31 16.55 0.61
N LEU A 81 -1.35 15.47 -0.17
CA LEU A 81 -2.22 15.35 -1.33
C LEU A 81 -3.60 14.93 -0.84
N HIS A 82 -4.60 15.70 -1.22
CA HIS A 82 -6.00 15.45 -0.91
C HIS A 82 -6.80 15.33 -2.21
N GLY A 83 -7.69 14.36 -2.26
CA GLY A 83 -8.54 14.13 -3.43
C GLY A 83 -9.64 13.12 -3.17
N TRP A 84 -10.34 12.79 -4.24
CA TRP A 84 -11.46 11.88 -4.24
C TRP A 84 -11.22 10.79 -5.30
N LEU A 85 -11.35 9.54 -4.91
CA LEU A 85 -11.01 8.39 -5.75
C LEU A 85 -12.26 7.60 -6.13
N THR A 86 -12.43 7.35 -7.42
CA THR A 86 -13.38 6.35 -7.93
C THR A 86 -12.64 5.14 -8.46
N LYS A 87 -13.24 3.97 -8.39
CA LYS A 87 -12.68 2.72 -8.91
C LYS A 87 -13.60 2.14 -9.99
N ASP A 88 -13.04 1.87 -11.16
CA ASP A 88 -13.64 1.02 -12.17
C ASP A 88 -13.31 -0.44 -11.83
N GLU A 89 -14.30 -1.16 -11.29
CA GLU A 89 -14.11 -2.54 -10.84
C GLU A 89 -13.79 -3.49 -12.00
N LYS A 90 -14.33 -3.24 -13.19
CA LYS A 90 -14.11 -4.10 -14.36
C LYS A 90 -12.68 -4.00 -14.89
N LYS A 91 -12.14 -2.78 -14.90
CA LYS A 91 -10.78 -2.50 -15.41
C LYS A 91 -9.73 -2.51 -14.31
N ASN A 92 -10.13 -2.63 -13.03
CA ASN A 92 -9.28 -2.46 -11.85
C ASN A 92 -8.43 -1.17 -11.92
N LEU A 93 -9.00 -0.11 -12.46
CA LEU A 93 -8.37 1.22 -12.57
C LEU A 93 -9.02 2.18 -11.60
N VAL A 94 -8.23 3.13 -11.12
CA VAL A 94 -8.73 4.21 -10.27
C VAL A 94 -8.45 5.57 -10.91
N LYS A 95 -9.34 6.53 -10.63
CA LYS A 95 -9.19 7.93 -11.03
C LYS A 95 -9.29 8.82 -9.80
N VAL A 96 -8.51 9.91 -9.80
CA VAL A 96 -8.52 10.93 -8.74
C VAL A 96 -9.18 12.19 -9.27
N PHE A 97 -9.98 12.81 -8.42
CA PHE A 97 -10.65 14.08 -8.66
C PHE A 97 -10.31 15.06 -7.53
N THR A 98 -10.30 16.34 -7.84
CA THR A 98 -10.08 17.41 -6.87
C THR A 98 -11.33 17.72 -6.04
N ARG A 99 -12.51 17.29 -6.50
CA ARG A 99 -13.80 17.47 -5.83
C ARG A 99 -14.50 16.13 -5.66
N GLN A 100 -15.36 16.06 -4.65
CA GLN A 100 -16.22 14.89 -4.44
C GLN A 100 -17.15 14.68 -5.64
N THR A 101 -17.22 13.44 -6.11
CA THR A 101 -18.14 12.96 -7.13
C THR A 101 -18.93 11.79 -6.57
N ASP A 102 -20.04 11.45 -7.19
CA ASP A 102 -20.87 10.33 -6.76
C ASP A 102 -20.07 9.02 -6.71
N GLY A 103 -20.23 8.25 -5.63
CA GLY A 103 -19.50 7.02 -5.40
C GLY A 103 -17.99 7.17 -5.12
N SER A 104 -17.45 8.40 -5.12
CA SER A 104 -16.03 8.63 -4.81
C SER A 104 -15.73 8.51 -3.30
N LYS A 105 -14.50 8.12 -2.98
CA LYS A 105 -14.00 7.99 -1.60
C LYS A 105 -12.85 8.96 -1.38
N GLU A 106 -12.89 9.67 -0.25
CA GLU A 106 -11.81 10.57 0.15
C GLU A 106 -10.49 9.83 0.28
N ILE A 107 -9.41 10.45 -0.23
CA ILE A 107 -8.05 9.98 -0.12
C ILE A 107 -7.13 11.09 0.38
N LYS A 108 -6.24 10.74 1.31
CA LYS A 108 -5.21 11.64 1.86
C LYS A 108 -3.87 10.92 1.90
N THR A 109 -2.85 11.52 1.30
CA THR A 109 -1.50 10.98 1.20
C THR A 109 -0.52 12.07 1.61
N LYS A 110 0.19 11.87 2.72
CA LYS A 110 1.26 12.77 3.13
C LYS A 110 2.56 12.26 2.51
N TYR A 111 3.41 13.18 2.06
CA TYR A 111 4.69 12.84 1.46
C TYR A 111 5.81 13.77 1.90
N ARG A 112 7.04 13.30 1.80
CA ARG A 112 8.29 14.07 1.99
C ARG A 112 9.35 13.55 1.02
N VAL A 113 9.98 14.47 0.29
CA VAL A 113 11.13 14.17 -0.56
C VAL A 113 12.36 13.93 0.32
N LEU A 114 13.00 12.79 0.16
CA LEU A 114 14.20 12.43 0.91
C LEU A 114 15.48 12.75 0.14
N ALA A 115 15.45 12.58 -1.17
CA ALA A 115 16.55 12.87 -2.09
C ALA A 115 16.00 13.11 -3.48
N GLU A 116 16.71 13.88 -4.28
CA GLU A 116 16.35 14.13 -5.68
C GLU A 116 17.54 14.39 -6.56
N ASN A 117 17.36 14.18 -7.86
CA ASN A 117 18.24 14.65 -8.90
C ASN A 117 17.39 15.29 -10.04
N LYS A 118 18.01 15.66 -11.15
CA LYS A 118 17.29 16.33 -12.27
C LYS A 118 16.12 15.55 -12.84
N ASN A 119 16.11 14.22 -12.71
CA ASN A 119 15.18 13.32 -13.43
C ASN A 119 14.25 12.53 -12.51
N MET A 120 14.54 12.44 -11.21
CA MET A 120 13.77 11.61 -10.29
C MET A 120 13.91 12.07 -8.84
N SER A 121 12.94 11.70 -8.01
CA SER A 121 12.94 11.95 -6.57
C SER A 121 12.65 10.67 -5.79
N LEU A 122 13.37 10.46 -4.69
CA LEU A 122 13.05 9.46 -3.67
C LEU A 122 12.08 10.10 -2.66
N VAL A 123 10.93 9.52 -2.50
CA VAL A 123 9.83 10.06 -1.69
C VAL A 123 9.42 9.07 -0.62
N GLU A 124 9.34 9.53 0.62
CA GLU A 124 8.66 8.83 1.71
C GLU A 124 7.19 9.26 1.71
N VAL A 125 6.30 8.29 1.82
CA VAL A 125 4.85 8.49 1.76
C VAL A 125 4.20 7.89 2.99
N GLU A 126 3.39 8.68 3.70
CA GLU A 126 2.50 8.22 4.77
C GLU A 126 1.06 8.13 4.24
N LEU A 127 0.46 6.93 4.32
CA LEU A 127 -0.94 6.74 3.95
C LEU A 127 -1.86 7.12 5.12
N LEU A 128 -2.51 8.27 5.02
CA LEU A 128 -3.55 8.70 5.98
C LEU A 128 -4.90 8.01 5.70
N THR A 129 -5.11 7.60 4.46
CA THR A 129 -6.17 6.69 4.02
C THR A 129 -5.54 5.53 3.24
N GLY A 130 -6.26 4.43 3.02
CA GLY A 130 -5.72 3.25 2.32
C GLY A 130 -6.69 2.73 1.27
N ARG A 131 -6.65 3.29 0.06
CA ARG A 131 -7.46 2.83 -1.08
C ARG A 131 -6.58 2.19 -2.14
N THR A 132 -7.20 1.41 -3.01
CA THR A 132 -6.53 0.74 -4.14
C THR A 132 -5.72 1.74 -4.95
N HIS A 133 -4.45 1.41 -5.24
CA HIS A 133 -3.51 2.21 -6.02
C HIS A 133 -3.31 3.66 -5.56
N GLN A 134 -3.69 4.00 -4.32
CA GLN A 134 -3.78 5.39 -3.85
C GLN A 134 -2.48 6.19 -4.05
N ILE A 135 -1.32 5.66 -3.63
CA ILE A 135 -0.03 6.35 -3.79
C ILE A 135 0.27 6.54 -5.29
N ARG A 136 0.07 5.50 -6.08
CA ARG A 136 0.37 5.46 -7.51
C ARG A 136 -0.40 6.54 -8.27
N VAL A 137 -1.71 6.60 -8.06
CA VAL A 137 -2.56 7.56 -8.75
C VAL A 137 -2.41 8.98 -8.22
N HIS A 138 -2.15 9.17 -6.90
CA HIS A 138 -1.87 10.50 -6.34
C HIS A 138 -0.57 11.09 -6.92
N MET A 139 0.52 10.31 -6.94
CA MET A 139 1.78 10.78 -7.52
C MET A 139 1.63 11.09 -9.02
N ALA A 140 0.89 10.27 -9.76
CA ALA A 140 0.60 10.54 -11.17
C ALA A 140 -0.24 11.81 -11.35
N SER A 141 -1.20 12.09 -10.47
CA SER A 141 -2.09 13.25 -10.56
C SER A 141 -1.38 14.61 -10.38
N ILE A 142 -0.22 14.60 -9.74
CA ILE A 142 0.63 15.81 -9.59
C ILE A 142 1.75 15.89 -10.61
N GLY A 143 1.75 15.01 -11.63
CA GLY A 143 2.75 15.00 -12.69
C GLY A 143 4.04 14.24 -12.35
N ASN A 144 4.12 13.57 -11.21
CA ASN A 144 5.28 12.80 -10.76
C ASN A 144 4.95 11.31 -10.59
N PRO A 145 4.58 10.57 -11.66
CA PRO A 145 4.21 9.17 -11.56
C PRO A 145 5.38 8.33 -11.03
N ILE A 146 5.05 7.21 -10.37
CA ILE A 146 6.03 6.29 -9.82
C ILE A 146 6.81 5.63 -10.97
N LEU A 147 8.12 5.54 -10.82
CA LEU A 147 9.01 4.92 -11.79
C LEU A 147 8.67 3.43 -11.97
N GLY A 148 8.53 2.98 -13.21
CA GLY A 148 8.14 1.60 -13.54
C GLY A 148 6.65 1.29 -13.35
N ASP A 149 5.82 2.29 -13.06
CA ASP A 149 4.37 2.09 -13.03
C ASP A 149 3.81 2.10 -14.46
N THR A 150 3.44 0.93 -14.96
CA THR A 150 2.92 0.75 -16.33
C THR A 150 1.45 1.13 -16.49
N VAL A 151 0.76 1.46 -15.40
CA VAL A 151 -0.68 1.80 -15.40
C VAL A 151 -0.89 3.31 -15.35
N TYR A 152 -0.15 4.00 -14.47
CA TYR A 152 -0.31 5.44 -14.21
C TYR A 152 0.90 6.26 -14.65
N GLY A 153 1.99 5.60 -15.01
CA GLY A 153 3.22 6.22 -15.48
C GLY A 153 3.37 6.22 -17.01
N PRO A 154 4.47 6.72 -17.52
CA PRO A 154 4.77 6.72 -18.94
C PRO A 154 4.95 5.29 -19.46
N ALA A 155 4.56 5.06 -20.71
CA ALA A 155 4.67 3.74 -21.36
C ALA A 155 6.10 3.20 -21.46
N LYS A 156 7.09 4.10 -21.47
CA LYS A 156 8.52 3.74 -21.53
C LYS A 156 9.20 4.13 -20.23
N CYS A 157 9.83 3.17 -19.57
CA CYS A 157 10.72 3.40 -18.43
C CYS A 157 12.17 3.24 -18.93
N PRO A 158 13.09 4.17 -18.61
CA PRO A 158 14.49 4.08 -19.05
C PRO A 158 15.26 2.96 -18.33
N PHE A 159 14.66 2.36 -17.30
CA PHE A 159 15.26 1.29 -16.50
C PHE A 159 14.54 -0.03 -16.73
N LYS A 160 15.28 -1.14 -16.66
CA LYS A 160 14.71 -2.49 -16.66
C LYS A 160 14.11 -2.81 -15.29
N LEU A 161 12.86 -2.38 -15.07
CA LEU A 161 12.13 -2.61 -13.83
C LEU A 161 11.05 -3.68 -14.03
N VAL A 162 10.85 -4.53 -13.03
CA VAL A 162 9.81 -5.56 -13.02
C VAL A 162 8.42 -4.96 -12.72
N GLY A 163 8.37 -3.76 -12.15
CA GLY A 163 7.14 -3.06 -11.78
C GLY A 163 7.43 -1.70 -11.14
N GLN A 164 6.42 -1.11 -10.53
CA GLN A 164 6.55 0.18 -9.85
C GLN A 164 7.56 0.13 -8.69
N THR A 165 8.41 1.13 -8.60
CA THR A 165 9.36 1.33 -7.49
C THR A 165 8.62 1.86 -6.25
N LEU A 166 7.81 0.99 -5.66
CA LEU A 166 7.00 1.26 -4.47
C LEU A 166 7.23 0.16 -3.44
N HIS A 167 7.56 0.54 -2.21
CA HIS A 167 7.91 -0.38 -1.14
C HIS A 167 7.24 0.01 0.18
N ALA A 168 6.48 -0.91 0.78
CA ALA A 168 5.90 -0.77 2.12
C ALA A 168 7.03 -0.91 3.16
N LYS A 169 7.57 0.23 3.62
CA LYS A 169 8.78 0.31 4.44
C LYS A 169 8.52 0.08 5.93
N THR A 170 7.47 0.73 6.47
CA THR A 170 7.25 0.74 7.92
C THR A 170 5.76 0.65 8.23
N LEU A 171 5.45 -0.16 9.22
CA LEU A 171 4.14 -0.21 9.87
C LEU A 171 4.30 0.12 11.35
N GLY A 172 3.59 1.15 11.82
CA GLY A 172 3.58 1.56 13.22
C GLY A 172 2.22 1.29 13.85
N PHE A 173 2.18 0.51 14.92
CA PHE A 173 0.95 0.20 15.66
C PHE A 173 1.28 -0.22 17.11
N ILE A 174 0.29 -0.14 17.99
CA ILE A 174 0.38 -0.71 19.34
C ILE A 174 -0.02 -2.19 19.23
N HIS A 175 0.82 -3.07 19.78
CA HIS A 175 0.56 -4.51 19.76
C HIS A 175 -0.83 -4.82 20.37
N PRO A 176 -1.59 -5.77 19.82
CA PRO A 176 -2.98 -6.02 20.26
C PRO A 176 -3.11 -6.55 21.68
N THR A 177 -2.07 -7.18 22.23
CA THR A 177 -2.13 -7.89 23.52
C THR A 177 -1.08 -7.48 24.54
N THR A 178 -0.14 -6.57 24.20
CA THR A 178 0.92 -6.09 25.10
C THR A 178 1.03 -4.58 25.13
#